data_3668b873a833f43b896961da71c3fcb0
#
_entry.id   3668b873a833f43b896961da71c3fcb0
#
_cell.length_a   1.000
_cell.length_b   1.000
_cell.length_c   1.000
_cell.angle_alpha   90.00
_cell.angle_beta   90.00
_cell.angle_gamma   90.00
#
_symmetry.space_group_name_H-M   'P 1'
#
loop_
_entity.id
_entity.type
_entity.pdbx_description
1 polymer ?
#
loop_
_entity_poly.entity_id
_entity_poly.type
_entity_poly.pdbx_seq_one_letter_code
_entity_poly.pdbx_strand_id
1 'polypeptide(L)'
;MSTATPPTISGPRWMIWTGRFLSFVVVAQLLSSAWFRATNHANAVTEIVGAYGYPESAIGRIVIAECALVVLYLVPQTSVLAAILMTGYLGGAVATHLRIGDTARGAIPLVVGIFAWGGLYLRDSRIRQLLPFRRSA
;
A
#
# COMPACT_ATOMS: atom_id res chain seq x y z
N MET A 1 -32.57 7.75 -33.36
CA MET A 1 -31.22 7.62 -32.83
C MET A 1 -31.35 7.16 -31.38
N SER A 2 -31.16 5.84 -31.13
CA SER A 2 -31.22 5.27 -29.79
C SER A 2 -29.86 5.51 -29.12
N THR A 3 -29.81 6.40 -28.13
CA THR A 3 -28.63 6.61 -27.29
C THR A 3 -28.53 5.46 -26.31
N ALA A 4 -27.85 4.39 -26.72
CA ALA A 4 -27.53 3.29 -25.82
C ALA A 4 -26.57 3.83 -24.73
N THR A 5 -27.08 3.99 -23.51
CA THR A 5 -26.27 4.28 -22.33
C THR A 5 -25.26 3.14 -22.15
N PRO A 6 -23.95 3.41 -22.11
CA PRO A 6 -22.98 2.35 -21.92
C PRO A 6 -23.25 1.65 -20.58
N PRO A 7 -23.16 0.31 -20.54
CA PRO A 7 -23.41 -0.43 -19.31
C PRO A 7 -22.41 0.02 -18.23
N THR A 8 -22.93 0.56 -17.15
CA THR A 8 -22.14 0.80 -15.93
C THR A 8 -21.74 -0.55 -15.36
N ILE A 9 -20.51 -0.97 -15.58
CA ILE A 9 -19.94 -2.18 -15.00
C ILE A 9 -19.64 -1.91 -13.52
N SER A 10 -20.69 -1.73 -12.75
CA SER A 10 -20.60 -1.75 -11.30
C SER A 10 -20.50 -3.22 -10.87
N GLY A 11 -19.35 -3.61 -10.34
CA GLY A 11 -19.20 -4.94 -9.76
C GLY A 11 -20.15 -5.14 -8.58
N PRO A 12 -20.40 -6.38 -8.15
CA PRO A 12 -21.30 -6.68 -7.05
C PRO A 12 -20.88 -5.92 -5.79
N ARG A 13 -21.85 -5.47 -5.01
CA ARG A 13 -21.64 -4.59 -3.84
C ARG A 13 -20.60 -5.13 -2.84
N TRP A 14 -20.55 -6.46 -2.67
CA TRP A 14 -19.57 -7.09 -1.77
C TRP A 14 -18.11 -6.83 -2.20
N MET A 15 -17.83 -6.80 -3.52
CA MET A 15 -16.47 -6.50 -4.01
C MET A 15 -16.03 -5.10 -3.61
N ILE A 16 -16.92 -4.12 -3.71
CA ILE A 16 -16.61 -2.73 -3.35
C ILE A 16 -16.33 -2.62 -1.84
N TRP A 17 -17.13 -3.27 -1.01
CA TRP A 17 -16.94 -3.26 0.44
C TRP A 17 -15.67 -4.00 0.86
N THR A 18 -15.39 -5.16 0.28
CA THR A 18 -14.14 -5.90 0.53
C THR A 18 -12.94 -5.07 0.08
N GLY A 19 -13.00 -4.44 -1.09
CA GLY A 19 -11.93 -3.57 -1.57
C GLY A 19 -11.69 -2.36 -0.66
N ARG A 20 -12.75 -1.75 -0.12
CA ARG A 20 -12.64 -0.67 0.87
C ARG A 20 -12.04 -1.15 2.18
N PHE A 21 -12.45 -2.33 2.66
CA PHE A 21 -11.89 -2.93 3.88
C PHE A 21 -10.39 -3.21 3.73
N LEU A 22 -9.96 -3.84 2.65
CA LEU A 22 -8.54 -4.07 2.38
C LEU A 22 -7.76 -2.76 2.32
N SER A 23 -8.31 -1.76 1.65
CA SER A 23 -7.69 -0.42 1.58
C SER A 23 -7.59 0.23 2.96
N PHE A 24 -8.61 0.08 3.81
CA PHE A 24 -8.58 0.57 5.19
C PHE A 24 -7.47 -0.11 6.00
N VAL A 25 -7.31 -1.43 5.88
CA VAL A 25 -6.24 -2.17 6.57
C VAL A 25 -4.86 -1.66 6.15
N VAL A 26 -4.65 -1.40 4.85
CA VAL A 26 -3.38 -0.84 4.34
C VAL A 26 -3.10 0.54 4.94
N VAL A 27 -4.10 1.42 4.92
CA VAL A 27 -3.98 2.78 5.47
C VAL A 27 -3.72 2.74 6.98
N ALA A 28 -4.47 1.92 7.72
CA ALA A 28 -4.29 1.76 9.16
C ALA A 28 -2.90 1.22 9.51
N GLN A 29 -2.38 0.27 8.74
CA GLN A 29 -1.04 -0.29 8.95
C GLN A 29 0.05 0.76 8.73
N LEU A 30 0.00 1.52 7.63
CA LEU A 30 1.00 2.56 7.36
C LEU A 30 0.93 3.71 8.37
N LEU A 31 -0.29 4.17 8.72
CA LEU A 31 -0.45 5.24 9.71
C LEU A 31 -0.02 4.79 11.11
N SER A 32 -0.33 3.56 11.53
CA SER A 32 0.12 3.05 12.84
C SER A 32 1.65 2.95 12.90
N SER A 33 2.28 2.51 11.81
CA SER A 33 3.73 2.44 11.66
C SER A 33 4.37 3.84 11.75
N ALA A 34 3.84 4.81 11.00
CA ALA A 34 4.30 6.20 11.02
C ALA A 34 4.12 6.83 12.41
N TRP A 35 2.96 6.64 13.02
CA TRP A 35 2.65 7.12 14.36
C TRP A 35 3.59 6.55 15.41
N PHE A 36 3.80 5.23 15.41
CA PHE A 36 4.71 4.59 16.34
C PHE A 36 6.12 5.14 16.24
N ARG A 37 6.66 5.31 15.04
CA ARG A 37 8.00 5.87 14.82
C ARG A 37 8.10 7.34 15.21
N ALA A 38 7.03 8.11 15.00
CA ALA A 38 7.01 9.54 15.35
C ALA A 38 6.92 9.77 16.86
N THR A 39 6.22 8.90 17.60
CA THR A 39 5.97 9.06 19.04
C THR A 39 6.96 8.30 19.92
N ASN A 40 7.57 7.21 19.42
CA ASN A 40 8.49 6.36 20.18
C ASN A 40 9.90 6.40 19.58
N HIS A 41 10.51 7.58 19.57
CA HIS A 41 11.81 7.82 18.93
C HIS A 41 12.91 6.83 19.37
N ALA A 42 13.02 6.54 20.66
CA ALA A 42 14.03 5.61 21.18
C ALA A 42 13.89 4.19 20.58
N ASN A 43 12.65 3.69 20.46
CA ASN A 43 12.38 2.40 19.84
C ASN A 43 12.65 2.43 18.33
N ALA A 44 12.28 3.55 17.67
CA ALA A 44 12.56 3.74 16.26
C ALA A 44 14.07 3.77 15.97
N VAL A 45 14.88 4.41 16.82
CA VAL A 45 16.34 4.40 16.71
C VAL A 45 16.87 2.97 16.89
N THR A 46 16.40 2.25 17.90
CA THR A 46 16.83 0.86 18.14
C THR A 46 16.53 -0.03 16.94
N GLU A 47 15.38 0.12 16.31
CA GLU A 47 14.97 -0.64 15.13
C GLU A 47 15.70 -0.19 13.86
N ILE A 48 15.58 1.08 13.50
CA ILE A 48 16.03 1.60 12.20
C ILE A 48 17.57 1.74 12.16
N VAL A 49 18.17 2.23 13.23
CA VAL A 49 19.63 2.41 13.29
C VAL A 49 20.31 1.14 13.80
N GLY A 50 19.83 0.61 14.92
CA GLY A 50 20.47 -0.54 15.57
C GLY A 50 20.29 -1.85 14.81
N ALA A 51 19.05 -2.21 14.45
CA ALA A 51 18.78 -3.48 13.79
C ALA A 51 18.97 -3.40 12.27
N TYR A 52 18.48 -2.34 11.62
CA TYR A 52 18.52 -2.24 10.15
C TYR A 52 19.77 -1.54 9.62
N GLY A 53 20.52 -0.82 10.46
CA GLY A 53 21.76 -0.15 10.08
C GLY A 53 21.56 1.07 9.19
N TYR A 54 20.39 1.71 9.23
CA TYR A 54 20.15 2.97 8.55
C TYR A 54 20.57 4.17 9.40
N PRO A 55 20.90 5.32 8.82
CA PRO A 55 21.16 6.53 9.58
C PRO A 55 19.88 7.02 10.27
N GLU A 56 20.02 7.67 11.43
CA GLU A 56 18.89 8.19 12.22
C GLU A 56 17.96 9.11 11.40
N SER A 57 18.54 9.89 10.47
CA SER A 57 17.77 10.73 9.53
C SER A 57 16.78 9.96 8.65
N ALA A 58 16.92 8.64 8.53
CA ALA A 58 15.98 7.79 7.79
C ALA A 58 14.63 7.68 8.48
N ILE A 59 14.56 7.80 9.81
CA ILE A 59 13.30 7.69 10.58
C ILE A 59 12.29 8.73 10.08
N GLY A 60 12.68 10.00 10.04
CA GLY A 60 11.79 11.07 9.58
C GLY A 60 11.37 10.89 8.10
N ARG A 61 12.31 10.45 7.24
CA ARG A 61 12.01 10.19 5.83
C ARG A 61 11.01 9.06 5.64
N ILE A 62 11.11 7.99 6.43
CA ILE A 62 10.18 6.86 6.42
C ILE A 62 8.79 7.34 6.83
N VAL A 63 8.67 8.10 7.92
CA VAL A 63 7.39 8.65 8.40
C VAL A 63 6.74 9.53 7.32
N ILE A 64 7.51 10.44 6.71
CA ILE A 64 7.02 11.31 5.63
C ILE A 64 6.56 10.48 4.44
N ALA A 65 7.34 9.47 4.03
CA ALA A 65 6.99 8.60 2.92
C ALA A 65 5.70 7.82 3.20
N GLU A 66 5.54 7.23 4.37
CA GLU A 66 4.32 6.51 4.76
C GLU A 66 3.09 7.42 4.74
N CYS A 67 3.19 8.63 5.29
CA CYS A 67 2.09 9.62 5.25
C CYS A 67 1.76 10.05 3.82
N ALA A 68 2.76 10.33 2.99
CA ALA A 68 2.56 10.72 1.60
C ALA A 68 1.88 9.60 0.79
N LEU A 69 2.32 8.35 0.98
CA LEU A 69 1.72 7.18 0.34
C LEU A 69 0.25 7.01 0.73
N VAL A 70 -0.08 7.21 2.01
CA VAL A 70 -1.48 7.16 2.48
C VAL A 70 -2.32 8.23 1.81
N VAL A 71 -1.85 9.49 1.79
CA VAL A 71 -2.59 10.60 1.14
C VAL A 71 -2.83 10.29 -0.34
N LEU A 72 -1.79 9.90 -1.08
CA LEU A 72 -1.91 9.54 -2.49
C LEU A 72 -2.86 8.34 -2.72
N TYR A 73 -2.86 7.37 -1.81
CA TYR A 73 -3.69 6.18 -1.93
C TYR A 73 -5.17 6.44 -1.66
N LEU A 74 -5.48 7.39 -0.78
CA LEU A 74 -6.85 7.81 -0.46
C LEU A 74 -7.49 8.65 -1.58
N VAL A 75 -6.67 9.38 -2.36
CA VAL A 75 -7.14 10.18 -3.49
C VAL A 75 -7.38 9.27 -4.70
N PRO A 76 -8.61 9.15 -5.23
CA PRO A 76 -8.92 8.20 -6.29
C PRO A 76 -8.10 8.40 -7.57
N GLN A 77 -7.74 9.64 -7.89
CA GLN A 77 -6.97 10.00 -9.09
C GLN A 77 -5.51 9.53 -9.02
N THR A 78 -4.95 9.44 -7.83
CA THR A 78 -3.54 9.07 -7.59
C THR A 78 -3.37 7.69 -6.96
N SER A 79 -4.46 6.99 -6.70
CA SER A 79 -4.43 5.71 -5.97
C SER A 79 -3.62 4.60 -6.68
N VAL A 80 -3.62 4.58 -8.01
CA VAL A 80 -2.78 3.64 -8.79
C VAL A 80 -1.30 4.00 -8.68
N LEU A 81 -0.97 5.29 -8.81
CA LEU A 81 0.38 5.79 -8.60
C LEU A 81 0.88 5.45 -7.19
N ALA A 82 0.02 5.65 -6.19
CA ALA A 82 0.31 5.28 -4.81
C ALA A 82 0.61 3.78 -4.66
N ALA A 83 -0.17 2.90 -5.30
CA ALA A 83 0.07 1.46 -5.24
C ALA A 83 1.40 1.06 -5.88
N ILE A 84 1.78 1.71 -6.98
CA ILE A 84 3.10 1.51 -7.61
C ILE A 84 4.22 1.95 -6.67
N LEU A 85 4.12 3.14 -6.09
CA LEU A 85 5.11 3.66 -5.13
C LEU A 85 5.17 2.80 -3.86
N MET A 86 4.01 2.35 -3.35
CA MET A 86 3.93 1.41 -2.23
C MET A 86 4.63 0.09 -2.54
N THR A 87 4.51 -0.43 -3.76
CA THR A 87 5.21 -1.65 -4.15
C THR A 87 6.73 -1.51 -4.00
N GLY A 88 7.29 -0.38 -4.43
CA GLY A 88 8.70 -0.07 -4.24
C GLY A 88 9.08 0.08 -2.76
N TYR A 89 8.31 0.85 -2.00
CA TYR A 89 8.55 1.07 -0.58
C TYR A 89 8.46 -0.22 0.24
N LEU A 90 7.39 -0.99 0.07
CA LEU A 90 7.16 -2.25 0.79
C LEU A 90 8.17 -3.33 0.34
N GLY A 91 8.55 -3.35 -0.93
CA GLY A 91 9.62 -4.21 -1.44
C GLY A 91 10.96 -3.91 -0.77
N GLY A 92 11.29 -2.63 -0.57
CA GLY A 92 12.45 -2.20 0.22
C GLY A 92 12.38 -2.67 1.68
N ALA A 93 11.20 -2.60 2.30
CA ALA A 93 10.99 -3.10 3.66
C ALA A 93 11.18 -4.63 3.73
N VAL A 94 10.62 -5.39 2.79
CA VAL A 94 10.86 -6.85 2.68
C VAL A 94 12.35 -7.15 2.59
N ALA A 95 13.06 -6.48 1.67
CA ALA A 95 14.50 -6.67 1.46
C ALA A 95 15.31 -6.36 2.73
N THR A 96 14.92 -5.31 3.48
CA THR A 96 15.57 -4.95 4.75
C THR A 96 15.42 -6.05 5.78
N HIS A 97 14.22 -6.60 5.96
CA HIS A 97 13.97 -7.70 6.90
C HIS A 97 14.71 -8.99 6.49
N LEU A 98 14.70 -9.33 5.20
CA LEU A 98 15.43 -10.48 4.68
C LEU A 98 16.94 -10.36 4.92
N ARG A 99 17.50 -9.16 4.75
CA ARG A 99 18.93 -8.90 4.97
C ARG A 99 19.37 -9.18 6.41
N ILE A 100 18.51 -8.92 7.39
CA ILE A 100 18.80 -9.17 8.82
C ILE A 100 18.33 -10.56 9.29
N GLY A 101 17.81 -11.41 8.39
CA GLY A 101 17.33 -12.76 8.71
C GLY A 101 15.93 -12.80 9.36
N ASP A 102 15.22 -11.67 9.46
CA ASP A 102 13.87 -11.61 10.05
C ASP A 102 12.79 -11.82 8.97
N THR A 103 12.70 -13.04 8.47
CA THR A 103 11.73 -13.40 7.43
C THR A 103 10.28 -13.27 7.89
N ALA A 104 10.01 -13.49 9.19
CA ALA A 104 8.66 -13.40 9.73
C ALA A 104 8.11 -11.96 9.64
N ARG A 105 8.90 -10.97 10.04
CA ARG A 105 8.50 -9.57 9.89
C ARG A 105 8.53 -9.09 8.43
N GLY A 106 9.40 -9.67 7.59
CA GLY A 106 9.44 -9.42 6.16
C GLY A 106 8.15 -9.83 5.42
N ALA A 107 7.37 -10.77 5.96
CA ALA A 107 6.08 -11.13 5.39
C ALA A 107 5.00 -10.04 5.55
N ILE A 108 5.09 -9.19 6.57
CA ILE A 108 4.10 -8.14 6.84
C ILE A 108 4.00 -7.15 5.68
N PRO A 109 5.09 -6.47 5.24
CA PRO A 109 5.01 -5.55 4.11
C PRO A 109 4.60 -6.24 2.80
N LEU A 110 4.92 -7.52 2.61
CA LEU A 110 4.46 -8.29 1.46
C LEU A 110 2.92 -8.41 1.44
N VAL A 111 2.32 -8.80 2.56
CA VAL A 111 0.86 -8.91 2.71
C VAL A 111 0.18 -7.55 2.53
N VAL A 112 0.75 -6.49 3.10
CA VAL A 112 0.24 -5.11 2.92
C VAL A 112 0.24 -4.72 1.43
N GLY A 113 1.29 -5.06 0.68
CA GLY A 113 1.36 -4.83 -0.76
C GLY A 113 0.28 -5.59 -1.54
N ILE A 114 0.03 -6.85 -1.20
CA ILE A 114 -1.05 -7.66 -1.78
C ILE A 114 -2.42 -7.01 -1.48
N PHE A 115 -2.64 -6.53 -0.26
CA PHE A 115 -3.88 -5.87 0.12
C PHE A 115 -4.06 -4.52 -0.57
N ALA A 116 -2.98 -3.77 -0.81
CA ALA A 116 -3.04 -2.51 -1.54
C ALA A 116 -3.54 -2.71 -2.97
N TRP A 117 -2.98 -3.66 -3.70
CA TRP A 117 -3.44 -3.99 -5.05
C TRP A 117 -4.80 -4.69 -5.07
N GLY A 118 -5.06 -5.62 -4.14
CA GLY A 118 -6.35 -6.28 -4.00
C GLY A 118 -7.48 -5.30 -3.70
N GLY A 119 -7.23 -4.35 -2.80
CA GLY A 119 -8.17 -3.28 -2.47
C GLY A 119 -8.52 -2.41 -3.68
N LEU A 120 -7.52 -2.01 -4.46
CA LEU A 120 -7.72 -1.26 -5.70
C LEU A 120 -8.47 -2.07 -6.76
N TYR A 121 -8.05 -3.30 -7.02
CA TYR A 121 -8.65 -4.18 -7.99
C TYR A 121 -10.14 -4.42 -7.72
N LEU A 122 -10.51 -4.61 -6.46
CA LEU A 122 -11.89 -4.86 -6.09
C LEU A 122 -12.78 -3.61 -6.13
N ARG A 123 -12.24 -2.43 -5.79
CA ARG A 123 -13.02 -1.18 -5.74
C ARG A 123 -13.06 -0.40 -7.04
N ASP A 124 -12.09 -0.60 -7.96
CA ASP A 124 -11.99 0.17 -9.20
C ASP A 124 -12.14 -0.74 -10.43
N SER A 125 -13.25 -0.55 -11.14
CA SER A 125 -13.55 -1.31 -12.36
C SER A 125 -12.57 -1.05 -13.50
N ARG A 126 -11.93 0.13 -13.54
CA ARG A 126 -10.95 0.50 -14.57
C ARG A 126 -9.70 -0.36 -14.45
N ILE A 127 -9.25 -0.62 -13.21
CA ILE A 127 -8.09 -1.46 -12.94
C ILE A 127 -8.35 -2.90 -13.34
N ARG A 128 -9.57 -3.40 -13.11
CA ARG A 128 -9.97 -4.76 -13.54
C ARG A 128 -9.89 -4.98 -15.05
N GLN A 129 -10.02 -3.92 -15.84
CA GLN A 129 -9.88 -4.01 -17.30
C GLN A 129 -8.43 -4.04 -17.76
N LEU A 130 -7.51 -3.52 -16.95
CA LEU A 130 -6.09 -3.40 -17.27
C LEU A 130 -5.25 -4.54 -16.69
N LEU A 131 -5.69 -5.13 -15.58
CA LEU A 131 -4.98 -6.15 -14.82
C LEU A 131 -5.86 -7.40 -14.62
N PRO A 132 -5.26 -8.61 -14.51
CA PRO A 132 -3.84 -8.94 -14.70
C PRO A 132 -3.42 -9.12 -16.16
N PHE A 133 -4.39 -9.34 -17.09
CA PHE A 133 -4.09 -9.62 -18.49
C PHE A 133 -4.80 -8.63 -19.41
N ARG A 134 -4.02 -8.03 -20.30
CA ARG A 134 -4.53 -7.20 -21.38
C ARG A 134 -5.32 -8.12 -22.33
N ARG A 135 -6.63 -7.95 -22.42
CA ARG A 135 -7.41 -8.58 -23.50
C ARG A 135 -7.03 -7.87 -24.79
N SER A 136 -6.35 -8.58 -25.70
CA SER A 136 -6.21 -8.14 -27.08
C SER A 136 -7.61 -8.06 -27.70
N ALA A 137 -7.92 -6.91 -28.29
CA ALA A 137 -9.11 -6.71 -29.07
C ALA A 137 -9.06 -7.56 -30.34
#